data_ee9693908057796a2f7c25a22ddd9acd
#
_entry.id   ee9693908057796a2f7c25a22ddd9acd
#
_cell.length_a   1.000
_cell.length_b   1.000
_cell.length_c   1.000
_cell.angle_alpha   90.00
_cell.angle_beta   90.00
_cell.angle_gamma   90.00
#
_symmetry.space_group_name_H-M   'P 1'
#
loop_
_entity.id
_entity.type
_entity.pdbx_description
1 polymer ?
#
loop_
_entity_poly.entity_id
_entity_poly.type
_entity_poly.pdbx_seq_one_letter_code
_entity_poly.pdbx_strand_id
1 'polypeptide(L)'
;SSKYIFPSDEYMSALNEYFETVQQEINNNGINQSIGTFTDYYANPSEDGSTLMIPAPFVDSSLVGPLAHLNEELSNDDFGFYFVGFESINHTFQELAEKDLVTGETIGISVAIIILALVFGSVVSAIIPIILALVAISISLGIISVMGQFVDLNDFVPNIVSMMGLAVGIDYCLFILSRYREERATGLEKIEAIVRTGSSAGRAVMFSGLTVVLALLGMFIIPEKTFQAFGVGATVVVFVAVFAGVTLLPALIGLMGDKVNLVYVHRKFTLVAFAIGFLTIAFTLGVGPNLLIASGVVMGILILLSVAQNFGIASNFLTPKNHSQSNEGGFWNAITIQVMRRPVISMVLAAGFLTFLGYFYFDLEKGQTGISALPDDQAVKIGFTLLDEKFGFGSNETANIAIDADIQSESIKNAIDQLEKSLGTDE
;
A
#
# COMPACT_ATOMS: atom_id res chain seq x y z
N SER A 1 -7.25 -21.69 29.07
CA SER A 1 -8.72 -21.67 29.25
C SER A 1 -9.09 -21.28 30.67
N SER A 2 -10.06 -20.37 30.86
CA SER A 2 -10.56 -20.00 32.19
C SER A 2 -11.46 -21.10 32.85
N LYS A 3 -11.88 -22.07 32.06
CA LYS A 3 -12.82 -23.13 32.45
C LYS A 3 -12.14 -24.32 33.11
N TYR A 4 -10.92 -24.62 32.69
CA TYR A 4 -10.20 -25.80 33.18
C TYR A 4 -9.01 -25.42 34.05
N ILE A 5 -8.69 -26.23 35.06
CA ILE A 5 -7.54 -26.04 35.94
C ILE A 5 -6.44 -27.05 35.56
N PHE A 6 -5.29 -26.55 35.13
CA PHE A 6 -4.11 -27.38 34.80
C PHE A 6 -3.43 -27.88 36.12
N PRO A 7 -2.99 -29.14 36.21
CA PRO A 7 -3.17 -30.29 35.31
C PRO A 7 -4.30 -31.21 35.79
N SER A 8 -5.56 -30.80 35.73
CA SER A 8 -6.67 -31.67 36.09
C SER A 8 -6.95 -32.73 35.02
N ASP A 9 -7.52 -33.87 35.41
CA ASP A 9 -7.91 -34.94 34.46
C ASP A 9 -8.92 -34.43 33.41
N GLU A 10 -9.79 -33.50 33.83
CA GLU A 10 -10.77 -32.88 32.95
C GLU A 10 -10.09 -31.96 31.90
N TYR A 11 -9.08 -31.19 32.33
CA TYR A 11 -8.25 -30.38 31.43
C TYR A 11 -7.51 -31.24 30.40
N MET A 12 -6.84 -32.31 30.87
CA MET A 12 -6.08 -33.20 29.99
C MET A 12 -6.97 -33.94 28.99
N SER A 13 -8.19 -34.31 29.38
CA SER A 13 -9.16 -34.95 28.48
C SER A 13 -9.63 -33.97 27.39
N ALA A 14 -9.99 -32.74 27.77
CA ALA A 14 -10.42 -31.72 26.83
C ALA A 14 -9.28 -31.29 25.88
N LEU A 15 -8.04 -31.21 26.37
CA LEU A 15 -6.86 -30.89 25.59
C LEU A 15 -6.56 -32.00 24.56
N ASN A 16 -6.68 -33.28 24.94
CA ASN A 16 -6.47 -34.37 24.00
C ASN A 16 -7.54 -34.40 22.89
N GLU A 17 -8.82 -34.18 23.24
CA GLU A 17 -9.89 -34.05 22.25
C GLU A 17 -9.64 -32.88 21.29
N TYR A 18 -9.18 -31.73 21.82
CA TYR A 18 -8.78 -30.59 21.02
C TYR A 18 -7.61 -30.91 20.09
N PHE A 19 -6.57 -31.61 20.55
CA PHE A 19 -5.45 -32.03 19.72
C PHE A 19 -5.84 -33.00 18.60
N GLU A 20 -6.80 -33.91 18.86
CA GLU A 20 -7.33 -34.74 17.78
C GLU A 20 -8.01 -33.89 16.71
N THR A 21 -8.75 -32.86 17.08
CA THR A 21 -9.38 -31.93 16.16
C THR A 21 -8.33 -31.15 15.34
N VAL A 22 -7.31 -30.60 16.01
CA VAL A 22 -6.19 -29.91 15.36
C VAL A 22 -5.48 -30.83 14.36
N GLN A 23 -5.21 -32.07 14.75
CA GLN A 23 -4.57 -33.06 13.88
C GLN A 23 -5.42 -33.42 12.66
N GLN A 24 -6.75 -33.52 12.84
CA GLN A 24 -7.66 -33.78 11.71
C GLN A 24 -7.65 -32.63 10.70
N GLU A 25 -7.69 -31.37 11.17
CA GLU A 25 -7.64 -30.21 10.26
C GLU A 25 -6.29 -30.10 9.55
N ILE A 26 -5.19 -30.37 10.22
CA ILE A 26 -3.86 -30.44 9.62
C ILE A 26 -3.81 -31.53 8.54
N ASN A 27 -4.41 -32.69 8.79
CA ASN A 27 -4.47 -33.77 7.82
C ASN A 27 -5.37 -33.43 6.63
N ASN A 28 -6.52 -32.80 6.87
CA ASN A 28 -7.46 -32.38 5.83
C ASN A 28 -6.83 -31.37 4.88
N ASN A 29 -5.99 -30.49 5.39
CA ASN A 29 -5.26 -29.49 4.62
C ASN A 29 -3.95 -30.01 4.00
N GLY A 30 -3.62 -31.30 4.16
CA GLY A 30 -2.45 -31.94 3.56
C GLY A 30 -1.11 -31.54 4.20
N ILE A 31 -1.12 -30.93 5.39
CA ILE A 31 0.06 -30.40 6.09
C ILE A 31 0.79 -31.47 6.90
N ASN A 32 0.15 -32.58 7.22
CA ASN A 32 0.66 -33.66 8.10
C ASN A 32 2.02 -34.26 7.70
N GLN A 33 2.38 -34.21 6.40
CA GLN A 33 3.66 -34.76 5.93
C GLN A 33 4.88 -33.97 6.42
N SER A 34 4.68 -32.70 6.77
CA SER A 34 5.75 -31.77 7.15
C SER A 34 5.86 -31.53 8.65
N ILE A 35 4.75 -31.67 9.40
CA ILE A 35 4.72 -31.37 10.83
C ILE A 35 4.78 -32.65 11.70
N GLY A 36 4.37 -33.81 11.16
CA GLY A 36 4.23 -35.03 11.93
C GLY A 36 2.99 -34.98 12.84
N THR A 37 3.02 -35.79 13.91
CA THR A 37 1.92 -35.87 14.86
C THR A 37 2.18 -34.95 16.05
N PHE A 38 1.20 -34.11 16.45
CA PHE A 38 1.36 -33.19 17.57
C PHE A 38 1.76 -33.86 18.87
N THR A 39 1.38 -35.12 19.06
CA THR A 39 1.79 -35.94 20.23
C THR A 39 3.28 -36.28 20.25
N ASP A 40 3.98 -36.11 19.13
CA ASP A 40 5.43 -36.37 19.02
C ASP A 40 6.26 -35.14 19.48
N TYR A 41 5.61 -34.01 19.68
CA TYR A 41 6.28 -32.79 20.12
C TYR A 41 6.23 -32.61 21.62
N TYR A 42 7.35 -32.13 22.17
CA TYR A 42 7.43 -31.81 23.60
C TYR A 42 6.62 -30.55 23.87
N ALA A 43 5.51 -30.71 24.56
CA ALA A 43 4.65 -29.59 24.94
C ALA A 43 5.19 -28.95 26.21
N ASN A 44 5.49 -27.65 26.15
CA ASN A 44 5.96 -26.86 27.29
C ASN A 44 4.79 -26.05 27.87
N PRO A 45 4.27 -26.36 29.06
CA PRO A 45 3.26 -25.52 29.69
C PRO A 45 3.88 -24.26 30.30
N SER A 46 3.13 -23.17 30.29
CA SER A 46 3.46 -21.96 31.06
C SER A 46 3.42 -22.22 32.56
N GLU A 47 4.08 -21.38 33.38
CA GLU A 47 4.11 -21.54 34.85
C GLU A 47 2.71 -21.59 35.48
N ASP A 48 1.76 -20.83 34.92
CA ASP A 48 0.37 -20.78 35.36
C ASP A 48 -0.53 -21.88 34.74
N GLY A 49 0.03 -22.70 33.85
CA GLY A 49 -0.68 -23.75 33.13
C GLY A 49 -1.78 -23.28 32.19
N SER A 50 -1.83 -21.97 31.88
CA SER A 50 -2.86 -21.40 31.00
C SER A 50 -2.53 -21.50 29.52
N THR A 51 -1.26 -21.66 29.17
CA THR A 51 -0.75 -21.67 27.80
C THR A 51 0.18 -22.84 27.58
N LEU A 52 0.09 -23.47 26.41
CA LEU A 52 0.93 -24.58 26.01
C LEU A 52 1.69 -24.18 24.76
N MET A 53 3.01 -24.22 24.81
CA MET A 53 3.88 -23.98 23.66
C MET A 53 4.33 -25.32 23.07
N ILE A 54 4.10 -25.50 21.78
CA ILE A 54 4.53 -26.66 21.01
C ILE A 54 5.49 -26.19 19.92
N PRO A 55 6.80 -26.37 20.09
CA PRO A 55 7.78 -26.03 19.05
C PRO A 55 7.66 -27.02 17.89
N ALA A 56 7.28 -26.53 16.72
CA ALA A 56 7.18 -27.32 15.49
C ALA A 56 8.26 -26.86 14.51
N PRO A 57 9.24 -27.73 14.16
CA PRO A 57 10.25 -27.40 13.16
C PRO A 57 9.60 -27.41 11.76
N PHE A 58 9.62 -26.27 11.10
CA PHE A 58 9.14 -26.13 9.73
C PHE A 58 10.28 -26.25 8.74
N VAL A 59 10.04 -27.04 7.69
CA VAL A 59 10.98 -27.24 6.58
C VAL A 59 10.50 -26.54 5.31
N ASP A 60 9.19 -26.21 5.22
CA ASP A 60 8.57 -25.66 3.99
C ASP A 60 7.73 -24.42 4.30
N SER A 61 8.18 -23.27 3.79
CA SER A 61 7.47 -22.00 3.93
C SER A 61 6.10 -21.97 3.22
N SER A 62 5.85 -22.86 2.26
CA SER A 62 4.55 -22.95 1.57
C SER A 62 3.39 -23.34 2.47
N LEU A 63 3.69 -23.89 3.66
CA LEU A 63 2.70 -24.33 4.63
C LEU A 63 2.27 -23.23 5.58
N VAL A 64 2.97 -22.10 5.59
CA VAL A 64 2.70 -21.00 6.53
C VAL A 64 1.31 -20.40 6.30
N GLY A 65 0.94 -20.16 5.04
CA GLY A 65 -0.39 -19.65 4.68
C GLY A 65 -1.53 -20.55 5.16
N PRO A 66 -1.55 -21.84 4.78
CA PRO A 66 -2.54 -22.78 5.28
C PRO A 66 -2.60 -22.84 6.81
N LEU A 67 -1.46 -22.84 7.52
CA LEU A 67 -1.43 -22.86 9.00
C LEU A 67 -1.91 -21.56 9.63
N ALA A 68 -1.61 -20.41 9.03
CA ALA A 68 -2.11 -19.12 9.50
C ALA A 68 -3.64 -19.05 9.41
N HIS A 69 -4.25 -19.61 8.38
CA HIS A 69 -5.71 -19.70 8.27
C HIS A 69 -6.36 -20.58 9.34
N LEU A 70 -5.65 -21.61 9.81
CA LEU A 70 -6.15 -22.47 10.89
C LEU A 70 -6.26 -21.76 12.25
N ASN A 71 -5.63 -20.58 12.44
CA ASN A 71 -5.75 -19.82 13.69
C ASN A 71 -7.21 -19.51 14.04
N GLU A 72 -8.02 -19.13 13.04
CA GLU A 72 -9.44 -18.82 13.24
C GLU A 72 -10.31 -20.08 13.35
N GLU A 73 -10.03 -21.08 12.51
CA GLU A 73 -10.83 -22.31 12.42
C GLU A 73 -10.65 -23.21 13.64
N LEU A 74 -9.45 -23.25 14.21
CA LEU A 74 -9.12 -24.09 15.36
C LEU A 74 -9.37 -23.40 16.71
N SER A 75 -9.50 -22.08 16.74
CA SER A 75 -9.84 -21.35 17.96
C SER A 75 -11.31 -21.55 18.31
N ASN A 76 -11.59 -21.92 19.56
CA ASN A 76 -12.95 -22.06 20.08
C ASN A 76 -13.10 -21.35 21.43
N ASP A 77 -14.29 -21.44 22.07
CA ASP A 77 -14.58 -20.77 23.35
C ASP A 77 -13.65 -21.22 24.47
N ASP A 78 -13.12 -22.45 24.42
CA ASP A 78 -12.29 -23.06 25.46
C ASP A 78 -10.78 -22.94 25.18
N PHE A 79 -10.35 -23.00 23.91
CA PHE A 79 -8.95 -22.97 23.49
C PHE A 79 -8.72 -22.03 22.33
N GLY A 80 -7.69 -21.16 22.42
CA GLY A 80 -7.15 -20.38 21.32
C GLY A 80 -5.96 -21.09 20.69
N PHE A 81 -5.93 -21.18 19.37
CA PHE A 81 -4.80 -21.69 18.60
C PHE A 81 -4.07 -20.53 17.93
N TYR A 82 -2.75 -20.45 18.12
CA TYR A 82 -1.94 -19.40 17.53
C TYR A 82 -0.68 -20.01 16.92
N PHE A 83 -0.60 -19.94 15.59
CA PHE A 83 0.61 -20.30 14.86
C PHE A 83 1.51 -19.08 14.76
N VAL A 84 2.70 -19.15 15.37
CA VAL A 84 3.62 -18.02 15.47
C VAL A 84 5.05 -18.42 15.07
N GLY A 85 5.72 -17.54 14.34
CA GLY A 85 7.07 -17.73 13.87
C GLY A 85 7.47 -16.60 12.93
N PHE A 86 8.74 -16.53 12.53
CA PHE A 86 9.21 -15.51 11.61
C PHE A 86 8.44 -15.50 10.28
N GLU A 87 8.20 -16.69 9.73
CA GLU A 87 7.46 -16.83 8.47
C GLU A 87 5.98 -16.44 8.61
N SER A 88 5.35 -16.72 9.75
CA SER A 88 3.95 -16.30 9.98
C SER A 88 3.82 -14.77 10.09
N ILE A 89 4.84 -14.10 10.64
CA ILE A 89 4.90 -12.63 10.66
C ILE A 89 4.97 -12.11 9.22
N ASN A 90 5.90 -12.62 8.41
CA ASN A 90 6.07 -12.20 7.02
C ASN A 90 4.80 -12.43 6.20
N HIS A 91 4.17 -13.60 6.35
CA HIS A 91 2.91 -13.92 5.70
C HIS A 91 1.80 -12.93 6.08
N THR A 92 1.64 -12.66 7.38
CA THR A 92 0.63 -11.71 7.86
C THR A 92 0.90 -10.29 7.35
N PHE A 93 2.17 -9.85 7.31
CA PHE A 93 2.51 -8.56 6.69
C PHE A 93 2.17 -8.53 5.22
N GLN A 94 2.43 -9.60 4.48
CA GLN A 94 2.11 -9.67 3.06
C GLN A 94 0.59 -9.64 2.82
N GLU A 95 -0.18 -10.43 3.56
CA GLU A 95 -1.64 -10.44 3.46
C GLU A 95 -2.25 -9.07 3.81
N LEU A 96 -1.80 -8.43 4.88
CA LEU A 96 -2.22 -7.08 5.24
C LEU A 96 -1.83 -6.06 4.16
N ALA A 97 -0.60 -6.16 3.63
CA ALA A 97 -0.15 -5.27 2.58
C ALA A 97 -0.98 -5.40 1.29
N GLU A 98 -1.35 -6.62 0.89
CA GLU A 98 -2.24 -6.85 -0.25
C GLU A 98 -3.64 -6.27 0.00
N LYS A 99 -4.22 -6.50 1.17
CA LYS A 99 -5.53 -5.97 1.56
C LYS A 99 -5.54 -4.45 1.63
N ASP A 100 -4.50 -3.87 2.22
CA ASP A 100 -4.34 -2.42 2.34
C ASP A 100 -4.07 -1.78 0.98
N LEU A 101 -3.34 -2.46 0.08
CA LEU A 101 -3.14 -2.02 -1.29
C LEU A 101 -4.47 -1.90 -2.03
N VAL A 102 -5.30 -2.95 -2.04
CA VAL A 102 -6.62 -2.93 -2.71
C VAL A 102 -7.51 -1.83 -2.14
N THR A 103 -7.50 -1.67 -0.83
CA THR A 103 -8.27 -0.61 -0.15
C THR A 103 -7.73 0.78 -0.51
N GLY A 104 -6.41 0.97 -0.45
CA GLY A 104 -5.74 2.22 -0.78
C GLY A 104 -5.91 2.61 -2.25
N GLU A 105 -5.78 1.65 -3.18
CA GLU A 105 -6.03 1.88 -4.61
C GLU A 105 -7.49 2.26 -4.88
N THR A 106 -8.43 1.58 -4.27
CA THR A 106 -9.86 1.87 -4.44
C THR A 106 -10.18 3.30 -3.98
N ILE A 107 -9.67 3.69 -2.82
CA ILE A 107 -9.81 5.06 -2.30
C ILE A 107 -9.09 6.05 -3.21
N GLY A 108 -7.84 5.76 -3.56
CA GLY A 108 -6.98 6.62 -4.37
C GLY A 108 -7.56 6.89 -5.75
N ILE A 109 -8.02 5.85 -6.46
CA ILE A 109 -8.66 5.98 -7.77
C ILE A 109 -9.96 6.80 -7.66
N SER A 110 -10.77 6.55 -6.63
CA SER A 110 -12.02 7.28 -6.40
C SER A 110 -11.76 8.78 -6.20
N VAL A 111 -10.79 9.13 -5.37
CA VAL A 111 -10.36 10.52 -5.12
C VAL A 111 -9.78 11.15 -6.40
N ALA A 112 -8.94 10.39 -7.13
CA ALA A 112 -8.35 10.86 -8.38
C ALA A 112 -9.42 11.19 -9.43
N ILE A 113 -10.45 10.35 -9.60
CA ILE A 113 -11.57 10.61 -10.51
C ILE A 113 -12.25 11.94 -10.17
N ILE A 114 -12.53 12.17 -8.87
CA ILE A 114 -13.18 13.40 -8.42
C ILE A 114 -12.32 14.62 -8.71
N ILE A 115 -11.03 14.56 -8.35
CA ILE A 115 -10.08 15.66 -8.59
C ILE A 115 -9.94 15.94 -10.08
N LEU A 116 -9.76 14.90 -10.90
CA LEU A 116 -9.63 15.04 -12.34
C LEU A 116 -10.92 15.59 -12.98
N ALA A 117 -12.09 15.15 -12.51
CA ALA A 117 -13.37 15.69 -12.96
C ALA A 117 -13.56 17.17 -12.58
N LEU A 118 -13.05 17.58 -11.40
CA LEU A 118 -13.02 18.99 -10.98
C LEU A 118 -12.10 19.83 -11.87
N VAL A 119 -10.90 19.32 -12.12
CA VAL A 119 -9.87 20.02 -12.93
C VAL A 119 -10.31 20.14 -14.37
N PHE A 120 -10.75 19.05 -14.94
CA PHE A 120 -11.11 19.00 -16.36
C PHE A 120 -12.57 19.45 -16.66
N GLY A 121 -13.47 19.35 -15.69
CA GLY A 121 -14.89 19.59 -15.88
C GLY A 121 -15.55 18.61 -16.87
N SER A 122 -14.94 17.44 -17.10
CA SER A 122 -15.41 16.40 -18.01
C SER A 122 -15.07 15.01 -17.47
N VAL A 123 -16.04 14.10 -17.48
CA VAL A 123 -15.84 12.72 -17.04
C VAL A 123 -14.88 11.96 -17.94
N VAL A 124 -15.00 12.14 -19.25
CA VAL A 124 -14.13 11.46 -20.22
C VAL A 124 -12.68 11.87 -20.02
N SER A 125 -12.41 13.17 -19.87
CA SER A 125 -11.07 13.66 -19.57
C SER A 125 -10.52 13.18 -18.23
N ALA A 126 -11.38 12.91 -17.25
CA ALA A 126 -10.98 12.38 -15.94
C ALA A 126 -10.61 10.90 -15.99
N ILE A 127 -11.30 10.12 -16.82
CA ILE A 127 -11.10 8.67 -16.91
C ILE A 127 -9.86 8.32 -17.76
N ILE A 128 -9.53 9.10 -18.78
CA ILE A 128 -8.39 8.82 -19.67
C ILE A 128 -7.07 8.62 -18.92
N PRO A 129 -6.64 9.51 -18.00
CA PRO A 129 -5.42 9.32 -17.23
C PRO A 129 -5.40 8.03 -16.41
N ILE A 130 -6.54 7.66 -15.84
CA ILE A 130 -6.67 6.47 -15.02
C ILE A 130 -6.52 5.19 -15.86
N ILE A 131 -7.20 5.14 -17.01
CA ILE A 131 -7.04 4.00 -17.92
C ILE A 131 -5.58 3.84 -18.35
N LEU A 132 -4.91 4.95 -18.69
CA LEU A 132 -3.51 4.92 -19.08
C LEU A 132 -2.58 4.49 -17.95
N ALA A 133 -2.84 4.94 -16.72
CA ALA A 133 -2.11 4.50 -15.54
C ALA A 133 -2.28 2.98 -15.31
N LEU A 134 -3.50 2.47 -15.39
CA LEU A 134 -3.78 1.04 -15.25
C LEU A 134 -3.10 0.20 -16.35
N VAL A 135 -3.10 0.69 -17.59
CA VAL A 135 -2.37 0.04 -18.70
C VAL A 135 -0.87 0.05 -18.42
N ALA A 136 -0.32 1.17 -17.97
CA ALA A 136 1.11 1.26 -17.63
C ALA A 136 1.49 0.31 -16.48
N ILE A 137 0.66 0.22 -15.43
CA ILE A 137 0.83 -0.73 -14.32
C ILE A 137 0.82 -2.17 -14.84
N SER A 138 -0.19 -2.54 -15.64
CA SER A 138 -0.32 -3.90 -16.17
C SER A 138 0.89 -4.31 -17.02
N ILE A 139 1.37 -3.41 -17.89
CA ILE A 139 2.57 -3.64 -18.70
C ILE A 139 3.80 -3.77 -17.80
N SER A 140 3.93 -2.92 -16.79
CA SER A 140 5.07 -2.93 -15.87
C SER A 140 5.12 -4.21 -15.05
N LEU A 141 3.98 -4.66 -14.52
CA LEU A 141 3.88 -5.95 -13.80
C LEU A 141 4.24 -7.13 -14.72
N GLY A 142 3.82 -7.09 -15.99
CA GLY A 142 4.23 -8.09 -16.98
C GLY A 142 5.74 -8.12 -17.22
N ILE A 143 6.38 -6.94 -17.35
CA ILE A 143 7.84 -6.83 -17.49
C ILE A 143 8.54 -7.36 -16.23
N ILE A 144 8.06 -6.98 -15.05
CA ILE A 144 8.63 -7.39 -13.76
C ILE A 144 8.48 -8.90 -13.53
N SER A 145 7.36 -9.50 -13.94
CA SER A 145 7.16 -10.96 -13.89
C SER A 145 8.21 -11.71 -14.74
N VAL A 146 8.57 -11.15 -15.88
CA VAL A 146 9.66 -11.73 -16.71
C VAL A 146 11.01 -11.51 -16.04
N MET A 147 11.27 -10.31 -15.49
CA MET A 147 12.53 -9.99 -14.81
C MET A 147 12.73 -10.84 -13.54
N GLY A 148 11.67 -11.17 -12.82
CA GLY A 148 11.70 -12.03 -11.64
C GLY A 148 12.21 -13.44 -11.88
N GLN A 149 12.27 -13.89 -13.16
CA GLN A 149 12.92 -15.16 -13.51
C GLN A 149 14.46 -15.09 -13.47
N PHE A 150 15.03 -13.89 -13.45
CA PHE A 150 16.47 -13.64 -13.52
C PHE A 150 17.03 -12.91 -12.29
N VAL A 151 16.16 -12.23 -11.53
CA VAL A 151 16.53 -11.40 -10.37
C VAL A 151 15.56 -11.71 -9.23
N ASP A 152 16.09 -11.90 -8.03
CA ASP A 152 15.30 -12.05 -6.83
C ASP A 152 14.52 -10.74 -6.57
N LEU A 153 13.21 -10.79 -6.67
CA LEU A 153 12.32 -9.67 -6.39
C LEU A 153 11.62 -9.88 -5.06
N ASN A 154 11.40 -8.78 -4.35
CA ASN A 154 10.65 -8.77 -3.11
C ASN A 154 9.13 -8.76 -3.39
N ASP A 155 8.35 -9.40 -2.52
CA ASP A 155 6.89 -9.51 -2.63
C ASP A 155 6.16 -8.15 -2.60
N PHE A 156 6.80 -7.10 -2.08
CA PHE A 156 6.26 -5.73 -2.08
C PHE A 156 6.48 -4.95 -3.39
N VAL A 157 7.20 -5.50 -4.37
CA VAL A 157 7.45 -4.83 -5.66
C VAL A 157 6.15 -4.51 -6.41
N PRO A 158 5.15 -5.42 -6.50
CA PRO A 158 3.86 -5.10 -7.11
C PRO A 158 3.17 -3.89 -6.47
N ASN A 159 3.25 -3.75 -5.15
CA ASN A 159 2.65 -2.63 -4.42
C ASN A 159 3.29 -1.30 -4.82
N ILE A 160 4.62 -1.25 -4.92
CA ILE A 160 5.33 -0.05 -5.37
C ILE A 160 4.98 0.27 -6.82
N VAL A 161 4.92 -0.73 -7.70
CA VAL A 161 4.54 -0.56 -9.10
C VAL A 161 3.14 0.02 -9.24
N SER A 162 2.18 -0.51 -8.50
CA SER A 162 0.79 -0.04 -8.51
C SER A 162 0.69 1.40 -7.99
N MET A 163 1.26 1.68 -6.81
CA MET A 163 1.20 3.02 -6.20
C MET A 163 1.89 4.08 -7.08
N MET A 164 3.14 3.81 -7.50
CA MET A 164 3.87 4.75 -8.35
C MET A 164 3.28 4.87 -9.75
N GLY A 165 2.81 3.76 -10.31
CA GLY A 165 2.18 3.73 -11.63
C GLY A 165 0.91 4.58 -11.67
N LEU A 166 0.07 4.49 -10.64
CA LEU A 166 -1.11 5.35 -10.49
C LEU A 166 -0.71 6.82 -10.37
N ALA A 167 0.19 7.16 -9.44
CA ALA A 167 0.59 8.53 -9.18
C ALA A 167 1.23 9.18 -10.41
N VAL A 168 2.31 8.59 -10.92
CA VAL A 168 3.10 9.14 -12.02
C VAL A 168 2.34 9.06 -13.35
N GLY A 169 1.60 7.97 -13.59
CA GLY A 169 0.79 7.80 -14.80
C GLY A 169 -0.32 8.84 -14.92
N ILE A 170 -1.02 9.13 -13.85
CA ILE A 170 -2.06 10.16 -13.82
C ILE A 170 -1.44 11.55 -14.02
N ASP A 171 -0.36 11.88 -13.30
CA ASP A 171 0.27 13.21 -13.37
C ASP A 171 0.79 13.54 -14.76
N TYR A 172 1.49 12.63 -15.42
CA TYR A 172 2.00 12.85 -16.77
C TYR A 172 0.86 12.98 -17.78
N CYS A 173 -0.17 12.17 -17.66
CA CYS A 173 -1.35 12.28 -18.51
C CYS A 173 -2.10 13.59 -18.27
N LEU A 174 -2.26 14.00 -17.03
CA LEU A 174 -2.91 15.26 -16.65
C LEU A 174 -2.20 16.45 -17.31
N PHE A 175 -0.86 16.48 -17.24
CA PHE A 175 -0.06 17.57 -17.77
C PHE A 175 -0.18 17.68 -19.30
N ILE A 176 -0.06 16.56 -20.01
CA ILE A 176 -0.19 16.51 -21.48
C ILE A 176 -1.62 16.85 -21.90
N LEU A 177 -2.63 16.27 -21.24
CA LEU A 177 -4.05 16.49 -21.58
C LEU A 177 -4.48 17.93 -21.32
N SER A 178 -4.03 18.54 -20.22
CA SER A 178 -4.26 19.98 -19.94
C SER A 178 -3.68 20.85 -21.05
N ARG A 179 -2.44 20.59 -21.44
CA ARG A 179 -1.79 21.35 -22.52
C ARG A 179 -2.51 21.19 -23.84
N TYR A 180 -2.93 20.00 -24.19
CA TYR A 180 -3.74 19.77 -25.40
C TYR A 180 -5.02 20.60 -25.40
N ARG A 181 -5.73 20.65 -24.26
CA ARG A 181 -6.96 21.45 -24.14
C ARG A 181 -6.70 22.95 -24.24
N GLU A 182 -5.59 23.44 -23.69
CA GLU A 182 -5.16 24.84 -23.86
C GLU A 182 -4.92 25.15 -25.33
N GLU A 183 -4.16 24.33 -26.05
CA GLU A 183 -3.88 24.53 -27.46
C GLU A 183 -5.17 24.46 -28.31
N ARG A 184 -6.10 23.58 -27.99
CA ARG A 184 -7.42 23.52 -28.64
C ARG A 184 -8.26 24.78 -28.38
N ALA A 185 -8.16 25.33 -27.18
CA ALA A 185 -8.88 26.57 -26.82
C ALA A 185 -8.41 27.80 -27.60
N THR A 186 -7.19 27.81 -28.12
CA THR A 186 -6.69 28.86 -29.02
C THR A 186 -7.24 28.78 -30.45
N GLY A 187 -8.04 27.73 -30.74
CA GLY A 187 -8.65 27.53 -32.07
C GLY A 187 -7.83 26.67 -33.03
N LEU A 188 -6.71 26.08 -32.58
CA LEU A 188 -5.90 25.20 -33.42
C LEU A 188 -6.66 23.94 -33.84
N GLU A 189 -6.38 23.41 -35.00
CA GLU A 189 -6.90 22.11 -35.42
C GLU A 189 -6.37 20.96 -34.54
N LYS A 190 -7.11 19.86 -34.51
CA LYS A 190 -6.80 18.71 -33.65
C LYS A 190 -5.36 18.22 -33.79
N ILE A 191 -4.90 17.99 -35.00
CA ILE A 191 -3.56 17.45 -35.27
C ILE A 191 -2.49 18.46 -34.87
N GLU A 192 -2.68 19.75 -35.22
CA GLU A 192 -1.74 20.81 -34.85
C GLU A 192 -1.64 21.00 -33.35
N ALA A 193 -2.76 20.94 -32.61
CA ALA A 193 -2.77 20.99 -31.16
C ALA A 193 -2.02 19.79 -30.53
N ILE A 194 -2.17 18.57 -31.07
CA ILE A 194 -1.41 17.39 -30.61
C ILE A 194 0.09 17.60 -30.85
N VAL A 195 0.50 18.06 -32.00
CA VAL A 195 1.93 18.30 -32.35
C VAL A 195 2.54 19.35 -31.42
N ARG A 196 1.86 20.46 -31.17
CA ARG A 196 2.33 21.51 -30.24
C ARG A 196 2.41 20.99 -28.80
N THR A 197 1.43 20.21 -28.38
CA THR A 197 1.43 19.56 -27.05
C THR A 197 2.61 18.61 -26.91
N GLY A 198 2.88 17.78 -27.91
CA GLY A 198 4.03 16.87 -27.92
C GLY A 198 5.36 17.58 -27.83
N SER A 199 5.52 18.69 -28.58
CA SER A 199 6.76 19.49 -28.62
C SER A 199 7.00 20.30 -27.33
N SER A 200 5.97 20.55 -26.50
CA SER A 200 6.06 21.32 -25.25
C SER A 200 5.89 20.38 -24.03
N ALA A 201 4.67 20.00 -23.71
CA ALA A 201 4.36 19.17 -22.53
C ALA A 201 4.94 17.75 -22.64
N GLY A 202 4.88 17.13 -23.84
CA GLY A 202 5.45 15.80 -24.05
C GLY A 202 6.96 15.77 -23.80
N ARG A 203 7.68 16.80 -24.28
CA ARG A 203 9.12 16.94 -24.03
C ARG A 203 9.42 17.18 -22.55
N ALA A 204 8.62 18.00 -21.86
CA ALA A 204 8.79 18.25 -20.42
C ALA A 204 8.58 16.97 -19.62
N VAL A 205 7.54 16.17 -19.91
CA VAL A 205 7.27 14.88 -19.29
C VAL A 205 8.42 13.91 -19.52
N MET A 206 8.96 13.83 -20.73
CA MET A 206 10.08 12.95 -21.05
C MET A 206 11.33 13.28 -20.21
N PHE A 207 11.71 14.56 -20.11
CA PHE A 207 12.87 14.96 -19.31
C PHE A 207 12.62 14.79 -17.81
N SER A 208 11.42 15.13 -17.32
CA SER A 208 11.03 14.92 -15.92
C SER A 208 11.09 13.43 -15.56
N GLY A 209 10.48 12.59 -16.39
CA GLY A 209 10.48 11.15 -16.18
C GLY A 209 11.88 10.53 -16.22
N LEU A 210 12.73 10.98 -17.16
CA LEU A 210 14.12 10.53 -17.20
C LEU A 210 14.88 10.91 -15.92
N THR A 211 14.65 12.11 -15.39
CA THR A 211 15.25 12.54 -14.11
C THR A 211 14.80 11.66 -12.96
N VAL A 212 13.51 11.30 -12.89
CA VAL A 212 12.98 10.37 -11.89
C VAL A 212 13.61 8.98 -12.02
N VAL A 213 13.70 8.46 -13.26
CA VAL A 213 14.37 7.17 -13.53
C VAL A 213 15.81 7.19 -13.04
N LEU A 214 16.59 8.24 -13.36
CA LEU A 214 17.97 8.37 -12.91
C LEU A 214 18.09 8.43 -11.37
N ALA A 215 17.16 9.11 -10.70
CA ALA A 215 17.12 9.16 -9.24
C ALA A 215 16.82 7.78 -8.63
N LEU A 216 15.88 7.04 -9.21
CA LEU A 216 15.50 5.69 -8.76
C LEU A 216 16.63 4.67 -8.99
N LEU A 217 17.41 4.82 -10.06
CA LEU A 217 18.60 4.00 -10.26
C LEU A 217 19.63 4.18 -9.14
N GLY A 218 19.59 5.27 -8.38
CA GLY A 218 20.40 5.46 -7.17
C GLY A 218 20.14 4.40 -6.08
N MET A 219 18.96 3.76 -6.07
CA MET A 219 18.65 2.67 -5.13
C MET A 219 19.55 1.44 -5.32
N PHE A 220 20.12 1.24 -6.52
CA PHE A 220 21.05 0.15 -6.79
C PHE A 220 22.43 0.32 -6.09
N ILE A 221 22.73 1.54 -5.62
CA ILE A 221 23.98 1.82 -4.87
C ILE A 221 23.90 1.24 -3.45
N ILE A 222 22.67 1.06 -2.94
CA ILE A 222 22.45 0.50 -1.59
C ILE A 222 22.65 -1.01 -1.67
N PRO A 223 23.59 -1.60 -0.87
CA PRO A 223 23.89 -3.03 -0.90
C PRO A 223 22.86 -3.86 -0.11
N GLU A 224 21.58 -3.64 -0.39
CA GLU A 224 20.46 -4.33 0.23
C GLU A 224 19.44 -4.71 -0.85
N LYS A 225 19.05 -6.00 -0.91
CA LYS A 225 18.26 -6.58 -1.99
C LYS A 225 16.86 -5.96 -2.11
N THR A 226 16.22 -5.63 -0.99
CA THR A 226 14.88 -5.04 -0.97
C THR A 226 14.84 -3.68 -1.66
N PHE A 227 15.83 -2.80 -1.36
CA PHE A 227 15.94 -1.50 -2.03
C PHE A 227 16.23 -1.65 -3.53
N GLN A 228 17.07 -2.61 -3.92
CA GLN A 228 17.35 -2.88 -5.32
C GLN A 228 16.10 -3.38 -6.05
N ALA A 229 15.33 -4.28 -5.45
CA ALA A 229 14.07 -4.77 -6.00
C ALA A 229 13.05 -3.62 -6.17
N PHE A 230 12.93 -2.74 -5.19
CA PHE A 230 12.10 -1.53 -5.27
C PHE A 230 12.57 -0.59 -6.37
N GLY A 231 13.89 -0.42 -6.51
CA GLY A 231 14.51 0.34 -7.60
C GLY A 231 14.14 -0.20 -8.97
N VAL A 232 14.13 -1.53 -9.15
CA VAL A 232 13.67 -2.18 -10.40
C VAL A 232 12.21 -1.84 -10.66
N GLY A 233 11.32 -2.14 -9.72
CA GLY A 233 9.88 -1.93 -9.87
C GLY A 233 9.53 -0.49 -10.20
N ALA A 234 10.04 0.44 -9.40
CA ALA A 234 9.79 1.86 -9.56
C ALA A 234 10.35 2.41 -10.90
N THR A 235 11.57 2.00 -11.28
CA THR A 235 12.17 2.43 -12.55
C THR A 235 11.36 1.94 -13.76
N VAL A 236 10.97 0.67 -13.76
CA VAL A 236 10.18 0.09 -14.85
C VAL A 236 8.84 0.80 -15.01
N VAL A 237 8.10 1.00 -13.93
CA VAL A 237 6.78 1.61 -14.01
C VAL A 237 6.84 3.08 -14.44
N VAL A 238 7.81 3.85 -13.94
CA VAL A 238 7.99 5.25 -14.36
C VAL A 238 8.35 5.34 -15.84
N PHE A 239 9.27 4.47 -16.30
CA PHE A 239 9.64 4.42 -17.71
C PHE A 239 8.44 4.09 -18.62
N VAL A 240 7.66 3.07 -18.25
CA VAL A 240 6.45 2.66 -18.99
C VAL A 240 5.39 3.76 -18.96
N ALA A 241 5.18 4.44 -17.81
CA ALA A 241 4.22 5.53 -17.69
C ALA A 241 4.61 6.73 -18.57
N VAL A 242 5.89 7.12 -18.61
CA VAL A 242 6.40 8.15 -19.51
C VAL A 242 6.14 7.77 -20.97
N PHE A 243 6.50 6.53 -21.34
CA PHE A 243 6.33 6.03 -22.70
C PHE A 243 4.85 6.01 -23.10
N ALA A 244 3.96 5.54 -22.23
CA ALA A 244 2.52 5.56 -22.46
C ALA A 244 1.97 7.00 -22.59
N GLY A 245 2.43 7.92 -21.75
CA GLY A 245 2.03 9.34 -21.80
C GLY A 245 2.43 10.02 -23.09
N VAL A 246 3.63 9.74 -23.62
CA VAL A 246 4.15 10.38 -24.83
C VAL A 246 3.65 9.72 -26.12
N THR A 247 3.28 8.44 -26.09
CA THR A 247 2.85 7.69 -27.28
C THR A 247 1.35 7.38 -27.28
N LEU A 248 0.87 6.64 -26.26
CA LEU A 248 -0.49 6.13 -26.21
C LEU A 248 -1.52 7.25 -25.97
N LEU A 249 -1.19 8.24 -25.12
CA LEU A 249 -2.10 9.36 -24.86
C LEU A 249 -2.35 10.23 -26.10
N PRO A 250 -1.33 10.70 -26.87
CA PRO A 250 -1.57 11.42 -28.10
C PRO A 250 -2.36 10.62 -29.14
N ALA A 251 -2.12 9.30 -29.23
CA ALA A 251 -2.90 8.42 -30.10
C ALA A 251 -4.38 8.36 -29.70
N LEU A 252 -4.67 8.19 -28.39
CA LEU A 252 -6.03 8.23 -27.87
C LEU A 252 -6.72 9.57 -28.11
N ILE A 253 -6.04 10.68 -27.86
CA ILE A 253 -6.54 12.02 -28.15
C ILE A 253 -6.81 12.17 -29.66
N GLY A 254 -5.93 11.64 -30.50
CA GLY A 254 -6.09 11.62 -31.95
C GLY A 254 -7.34 10.87 -32.42
N LEU A 255 -7.66 9.75 -31.79
CA LEU A 255 -8.86 8.95 -32.06
C LEU A 255 -10.14 9.64 -31.55
N MET A 256 -10.10 10.15 -30.32
CA MET A 256 -11.28 10.72 -29.65
C MET A 256 -11.59 12.15 -30.11
N GLY A 257 -10.58 12.94 -30.46
CA GLY A 257 -10.75 14.34 -30.87
C GLY A 257 -11.49 15.16 -29.81
N ASP A 258 -12.53 15.88 -30.24
CA ASP A 258 -13.34 16.73 -29.35
C ASP A 258 -14.22 15.92 -28.38
N LYS A 259 -14.37 14.61 -28.59
CA LYS A 259 -15.07 13.70 -27.67
C LYS A 259 -14.38 13.58 -26.32
N VAL A 260 -13.12 13.97 -26.21
CA VAL A 260 -12.38 14.07 -24.92
C VAL A 260 -13.13 14.99 -23.93
N ASN A 261 -13.87 16.00 -24.42
CA ASN A 261 -14.65 16.92 -23.59
C ASN A 261 -16.12 16.50 -23.39
N LEU A 262 -16.50 15.26 -23.79
CA LEU A 262 -17.84 14.76 -23.60
C LEU A 262 -18.16 14.57 -22.10
N VAL A 263 -19.46 14.69 -21.78
CA VAL A 263 -19.98 14.55 -20.43
C VAL A 263 -19.44 15.63 -19.49
N TYR A 264 -19.95 16.83 -19.68
CA TYR A 264 -19.61 18.00 -18.87
C TYR A 264 -20.13 17.84 -17.44
N VAL A 265 -19.26 18.03 -16.44
CA VAL A 265 -19.63 18.00 -15.02
C VAL A 265 -19.70 19.41 -14.46
N HIS A 266 -20.85 19.78 -13.90
CA HIS A 266 -20.98 21.11 -13.33
C HIS A 266 -20.17 21.24 -12.04
N ARG A 267 -19.26 22.24 -11.99
CA ARG A 267 -18.26 22.45 -10.92
C ARG A 267 -18.86 22.38 -9.50
N LYS A 268 -20.10 22.85 -9.29
CA LYS A 268 -20.77 22.79 -7.99
C LYS A 268 -21.05 21.34 -7.53
N PHE A 269 -21.46 20.46 -8.44
CA PHE A 269 -21.69 19.05 -8.13
C PHE A 269 -20.39 18.31 -7.83
N THR A 270 -19.35 18.61 -8.57
CA THR A 270 -18.03 18.00 -8.34
C THR A 270 -17.45 18.43 -6.99
N LEU A 271 -17.62 19.70 -6.59
CA LEU A 271 -17.20 20.19 -5.27
C LEU A 271 -18.00 19.51 -4.14
N VAL A 272 -19.31 19.33 -4.31
CA VAL A 272 -20.14 18.62 -3.32
C VAL A 272 -19.73 17.14 -3.26
N ALA A 273 -19.51 16.49 -4.41
CA ALA A 273 -19.03 15.11 -4.44
C ALA A 273 -17.65 14.97 -3.78
N PHE A 274 -16.74 15.93 -4.02
CA PHE A 274 -15.44 15.96 -3.36
C PHE A 274 -15.57 16.13 -1.84
N ALA A 275 -16.40 17.06 -1.37
CA ALA A 275 -16.62 17.27 0.05
C ALA A 275 -17.22 16.03 0.72
N ILE A 276 -18.19 15.38 0.09
CA ILE A 276 -18.80 14.13 0.58
C ILE A 276 -17.76 13.01 0.56
N GLY A 277 -17.02 12.83 -0.52
CA GLY A 277 -15.96 11.81 -0.64
C GLY A 277 -14.86 12.00 0.40
N PHE A 278 -14.37 13.23 0.59
CA PHE A 278 -13.37 13.56 1.60
C PHE A 278 -13.88 13.32 3.04
N LEU A 279 -15.10 13.76 3.35
CA LEU A 279 -15.75 13.51 4.64
C LEU A 279 -15.92 12.01 4.90
N THR A 280 -16.25 11.24 3.86
CA THR A 280 -16.44 9.80 3.98
C THR A 280 -15.10 9.08 4.20
N ILE A 281 -14.05 9.46 3.50
CA ILE A 281 -12.70 8.91 3.73
C ILE A 281 -12.21 9.26 5.14
N ALA A 282 -12.38 10.51 5.58
CA ALA A 282 -12.01 10.93 6.92
C ALA A 282 -12.78 10.15 8.01
N PHE A 283 -14.03 9.77 7.72
CA PHE A 283 -14.88 9.04 8.66
C PHE A 283 -14.63 7.52 8.59
N THR A 284 -14.28 6.93 7.44
CA THR A 284 -13.96 5.49 7.29
C THR A 284 -12.61 5.11 7.89
N LEU A 285 -11.67 6.02 7.94
CA LEU A 285 -10.42 5.83 8.71
C LEU A 285 -10.70 5.63 10.22
N GLY A 286 -11.95 5.92 10.67
CA GLY A 286 -12.37 5.71 12.07
C GLY A 286 -13.53 4.74 12.31
N VAL A 287 -14.32 4.33 11.31
CA VAL A 287 -15.64 3.70 11.57
C VAL A 287 -16.00 2.46 10.71
N GLY A 288 -15.17 2.05 9.72
CA GLY A 288 -15.36 0.78 9.01
C GLY A 288 -15.92 0.85 7.56
N PRO A 289 -15.90 -0.30 6.84
CA PRO A 289 -16.01 -0.36 5.37
C PRO A 289 -17.39 -0.03 4.78
N ASN A 290 -18.45 -0.06 5.55
CA ASN A 290 -19.83 0.15 5.04
C ASN A 290 -20.10 1.57 4.51
N LEU A 291 -19.31 2.55 4.95
CA LEU A 291 -19.43 3.93 4.48
C LEU A 291 -18.72 4.18 3.14
N LEU A 292 -17.70 3.38 2.79
CA LEU A 292 -17.05 3.43 1.46
C LEU A 292 -18.05 3.05 0.36
N ILE A 293 -18.86 2.03 0.59
CA ILE A 293 -19.93 1.63 -0.34
C ILE A 293 -20.96 2.75 -0.50
N ALA A 294 -21.36 3.39 0.59
CA ALA A 294 -22.32 4.49 0.56
C ALA A 294 -21.77 5.71 -0.20
N SER A 295 -20.47 6.05 -0.04
CA SER A 295 -19.84 7.16 -0.80
C SER A 295 -19.70 6.85 -2.28
N GLY A 296 -19.37 5.62 -2.63
CA GLY A 296 -19.32 5.14 -4.03
C GLY A 296 -20.69 5.22 -4.69
N VAL A 297 -21.75 4.85 -3.98
CA VAL A 297 -23.14 4.96 -4.48
C VAL A 297 -23.55 6.43 -4.67
N VAL A 298 -23.25 7.31 -3.71
CA VAL A 298 -23.54 8.76 -3.84
C VAL A 298 -22.78 9.37 -5.02
N MET A 299 -21.52 9.01 -5.18
CA MET A 299 -20.68 9.46 -6.29
C MET A 299 -21.22 8.94 -7.64
N GLY A 300 -21.60 7.66 -7.71
CA GLY A 300 -22.24 7.07 -8.88
C GLY A 300 -23.54 7.78 -9.27
N ILE A 301 -24.37 8.14 -8.28
CA ILE A 301 -25.61 8.90 -8.50
C ILE A 301 -25.29 10.31 -9.04
N LEU A 302 -24.30 11.00 -8.50
CA LEU A 302 -23.91 12.34 -8.97
C LEU A 302 -23.34 12.31 -10.38
N ILE A 303 -22.56 11.27 -10.73
CA ILE A 303 -22.09 11.03 -12.10
C ILE A 303 -23.27 10.74 -13.03
N LEU A 304 -24.20 9.86 -12.64
CA LEU A 304 -25.40 9.54 -13.41
C LEU A 304 -26.29 10.77 -13.64
N LEU A 305 -26.48 11.62 -12.62
CA LEU A 305 -27.20 12.88 -12.76
C LEU A 305 -26.52 13.83 -13.72
N SER A 306 -25.18 13.91 -13.69
CA SER A 306 -24.39 14.72 -14.62
C SER A 306 -24.48 14.20 -16.05
N VAL A 307 -24.47 12.88 -16.24
CA VAL A 307 -24.69 12.22 -17.55
C VAL A 307 -26.11 12.47 -18.06
N ALA A 308 -27.13 12.32 -17.20
CA ALA A 308 -28.52 12.54 -17.55
C ALA A 308 -28.81 13.99 -18.01
N GLN A 309 -28.06 14.98 -17.47
CA GLN A 309 -28.13 16.37 -17.93
C GLN A 309 -27.64 16.55 -19.37
N ASN A 310 -26.59 15.83 -19.77
CA ASN A 310 -26.10 15.89 -21.16
C ASN A 310 -27.07 15.27 -22.17
N PHE A 311 -27.93 14.37 -21.73
CA PHE A 311 -29.00 13.77 -22.56
C PHE A 311 -30.34 14.55 -22.51
N GLY A 312 -30.34 15.75 -21.89
CA GLY A 312 -31.51 16.63 -21.89
C GLY A 312 -32.64 16.23 -20.91
N ILE A 313 -32.41 15.22 -20.06
CA ILE A 313 -33.43 14.70 -19.13
C ILE A 313 -33.63 15.65 -17.92
N ALA A 314 -32.72 16.61 -17.69
CA ALA A 314 -32.78 17.58 -16.59
C ALA A 314 -32.41 19.00 -17.03
N SER A 315 -32.77 19.39 -18.26
CA SER A 315 -32.35 20.66 -18.87
C SER A 315 -32.84 21.94 -18.15
N ASN A 316 -33.84 21.86 -17.31
CA ASN A 316 -34.44 23.04 -16.66
C ASN A 316 -33.81 23.44 -15.33
N PHE A 317 -32.90 22.63 -14.75
CA PHE A 317 -32.34 22.92 -13.44
C PHE A 317 -30.94 23.53 -13.47
N LEU A 318 -30.17 23.41 -14.57
CA LEU A 318 -28.77 23.75 -14.63
C LEU A 318 -28.34 24.08 -16.07
N THR A 319 -28.67 25.27 -16.58
CA THR A 319 -28.11 25.76 -17.83
C THR A 319 -26.62 26.07 -17.68
N PRO A 320 -25.74 25.46 -18.49
CA PRO A 320 -24.32 25.83 -18.48
C PRO A 320 -24.18 27.21 -19.12
N LYS A 321 -23.66 28.16 -18.34
CA LYS A 321 -23.19 29.43 -18.87
C LYS A 321 -21.94 29.18 -19.68
N ASN A 322 -21.93 29.54 -20.96
CA ASN A 322 -20.80 29.42 -21.88
C ASN A 322 -19.47 29.80 -21.20
N HIS A 323 -18.58 28.81 -21.04
CA HIS A 323 -17.23 29.01 -20.52
C HIS A 323 -16.24 29.27 -21.67
N SER A 324 -16.48 30.35 -22.40
CA SER A 324 -15.50 30.92 -23.38
C SER A 324 -14.79 32.12 -22.83
N GLN A 325 -14.73 32.33 -21.50
CA GLN A 325 -13.92 33.39 -20.92
C GLN A 325 -13.02 32.81 -19.84
N SER A 326 -11.72 32.95 -20.08
CA SER A 326 -10.67 32.80 -19.10
C SER A 326 -11.11 33.47 -17.78
N ASN A 327 -11.28 32.68 -16.71
CA ASN A 327 -11.49 33.21 -15.39
C ASN A 327 -10.21 33.93 -14.91
N GLU A 328 -10.04 35.20 -15.29
CA GLU A 328 -8.97 36.06 -14.78
C GLU A 328 -9.09 36.35 -13.26
N GLY A 329 -10.03 35.74 -12.53
CA GLY A 329 -10.30 35.96 -11.11
C GLY A 329 -10.42 34.69 -10.25
N GLY A 330 -9.79 33.55 -10.63
CA GLY A 330 -9.85 32.31 -9.88
C GLY A 330 -9.03 32.33 -8.58
N PHE A 331 -9.30 31.36 -7.69
CA PHE A 331 -8.57 31.16 -6.43
C PHE A 331 -7.04 31.17 -6.61
N TRP A 332 -6.50 30.52 -7.63
CA TRP A 332 -5.07 30.50 -7.93
C TRP A 332 -4.53 31.86 -8.32
N ASN A 333 -5.29 32.65 -9.08
CA ASN A 333 -4.91 34.02 -9.42
C ASN A 333 -4.83 34.90 -8.19
N ALA A 334 -5.81 34.78 -7.26
CA ALA A 334 -5.79 35.52 -5.99
C ALA A 334 -4.55 35.19 -5.14
N ILE A 335 -4.21 33.89 -5.01
CA ILE A 335 -3.00 33.46 -4.30
C ILE A 335 -1.75 34.01 -4.97
N THR A 336 -1.63 33.83 -6.31
CA THR A 336 -0.45 34.28 -7.04
C THR A 336 -0.25 35.78 -6.90
N ILE A 337 -1.32 36.58 -7.05
CA ILE A 337 -1.24 38.04 -6.87
C ILE A 337 -0.81 38.38 -5.44
N GLN A 338 -1.35 37.70 -4.43
CA GLN A 338 -1.00 37.96 -3.04
C GLN A 338 0.48 37.63 -2.74
N VAL A 339 0.96 36.50 -3.25
CA VAL A 339 2.37 36.10 -3.14
C VAL A 339 3.27 37.09 -3.84
N MET A 340 2.92 37.50 -5.06
CA MET A 340 3.72 38.44 -5.86
C MET A 340 3.70 39.87 -5.35
N ARG A 341 2.66 40.28 -4.60
CA ARG A 341 2.62 41.59 -3.98
C ARG A 341 3.66 41.74 -2.86
N ARG A 342 4.02 40.66 -2.16
CA ARG A 342 5.00 40.66 -1.05
C ARG A 342 5.89 39.41 -1.13
N PRO A 343 6.71 39.26 -2.17
CA PRO A 343 7.42 38.00 -2.45
C PRO A 343 8.39 37.61 -1.33
N VAL A 344 9.09 38.58 -0.73
CA VAL A 344 10.04 38.31 0.37
C VAL A 344 9.32 37.81 1.61
N ILE A 345 8.18 38.40 1.97
CA ILE A 345 7.40 37.96 3.12
C ILE A 345 6.85 36.56 2.90
N SER A 346 6.29 36.32 1.71
CA SER A 346 5.77 34.99 1.35
C SER A 346 6.86 33.91 1.36
N MET A 347 8.07 34.24 0.87
CA MET A 347 9.22 33.36 0.89
C MET A 347 9.67 33.04 2.34
N VAL A 348 9.79 34.07 3.20
CA VAL A 348 10.21 33.89 4.59
C VAL A 348 9.18 33.07 5.38
N LEU A 349 7.89 33.33 5.18
CA LEU A 349 6.83 32.55 5.84
C LEU A 349 6.83 31.09 5.38
N ALA A 350 6.95 30.85 4.08
CA ALA A 350 7.01 29.48 3.54
C ALA A 350 8.27 28.74 4.02
N ALA A 351 9.43 29.40 3.95
CA ALA A 351 10.69 28.81 4.42
C ALA A 351 10.65 28.55 5.94
N GLY A 352 10.13 29.50 6.73
CA GLY A 352 9.98 29.34 8.17
C GLY A 352 9.05 28.19 8.54
N PHE A 353 7.93 28.06 7.85
CA PHE A 353 6.99 26.95 8.06
C PHE A 353 7.62 25.59 7.70
N LEU A 354 8.30 25.50 6.55
CA LEU A 354 8.99 24.26 6.13
C LEU A 354 10.13 23.90 7.09
N THR A 355 10.91 24.87 7.54
CA THR A 355 11.98 24.65 8.54
C THR A 355 11.41 24.19 9.88
N PHE A 356 10.29 24.77 10.31
CA PHE A 356 9.57 24.37 11.52
C PHE A 356 9.12 22.91 11.42
N LEU A 357 8.51 22.50 10.29
CA LEU A 357 8.13 21.11 10.09
C LEU A 357 9.36 20.18 10.02
N GLY A 358 10.44 20.64 9.35
CA GLY A 358 11.70 19.89 9.26
C GLY A 358 12.40 19.69 10.61
N TYR A 359 12.13 20.54 11.61
CA TYR A 359 12.69 20.38 12.94
C TYR A 359 12.28 19.07 13.61
N PHE A 360 11.04 18.62 13.41
CA PHE A 360 10.54 17.34 13.96
C PHE A 360 11.25 16.10 13.40
N TYR A 361 12.03 16.24 12.31
CA TYR A 361 12.83 15.15 11.81
C TYR A 361 13.90 14.69 12.82
N PHE A 362 14.39 15.59 13.68
CA PHE A 362 15.42 15.26 14.66
C PHE A 362 14.88 14.46 15.86
N ASP A 363 13.56 14.50 16.08
CA ASP A 363 12.88 13.74 17.13
C ASP A 363 12.38 12.39 16.62
N LEU A 364 12.65 12.05 15.34
CA LEU A 364 12.23 10.78 14.74
C LEU A 364 13.08 9.62 15.28
N GLU A 365 12.48 8.78 16.08
CA GLU A 365 13.06 7.50 16.50
C GLU A 365 13.15 6.56 15.30
N LYS A 366 14.36 6.11 14.99
CA LYS A 366 14.64 5.21 13.87
C LYS A 366 14.80 3.80 14.43
N GLY A 367 13.91 2.89 14.02
CA GLY A 367 13.97 1.50 14.44
C GLY A 367 13.09 0.63 13.54
N GLN A 368 13.29 -0.67 13.61
CA GLN A 368 12.35 -1.62 13.06
C GLN A 368 11.27 -1.87 14.11
N THR A 369 10.04 -1.68 13.72
CA THR A 369 8.90 -1.85 14.63
C THR A 369 8.52 -3.31 14.86
N GLY A 370 9.09 -4.24 14.08
CA GLY A 370 8.85 -5.67 14.25
C GLY A 370 7.36 -6.00 14.37
N ILE A 371 7.06 -6.93 15.28
CA ILE A 371 5.70 -7.40 15.53
C ILE A 371 4.75 -6.32 16.09
N SER A 372 5.31 -5.29 16.74
CA SER A 372 4.52 -4.17 17.28
C SER A 372 3.80 -3.36 16.19
N ALA A 373 4.27 -3.44 14.94
CA ALA A 373 3.63 -2.79 13.80
C ALA A 373 2.33 -3.49 13.34
N LEU A 374 2.13 -4.76 13.70
CA LEU A 374 0.90 -5.47 13.37
C LEU A 374 -0.28 -4.93 14.19
N PRO A 375 -1.50 -4.89 13.62
CA PRO A 375 -2.73 -4.59 14.37
C PRO A 375 -2.92 -5.56 15.54
N ASP A 376 -3.55 -5.08 16.62
CA ASP A 376 -3.69 -5.85 17.88
C ASP A 376 -4.63 -7.07 17.75
N ASP A 377 -5.49 -7.08 16.74
CA ASP A 377 -6.43 -8.16 16.43
C ASP A 377 -5.80 -9.33 15.64
N GLN A 378 -4.55 -9.18 15.19
CA GLN A 378 -3.88 -10.22 14.42
C GLN A 378 -3.48 -11.40 15.29
N ALA A 379 -3.88 -12.62 14.90
CA ALA A 379 -3.60 -13.86 15.63
C ALA A 379 -2.10 -14.07 15.91
N VAL A 380 -1.25 -13.72 14.95
CA VAL A 380 0.21 -13.79 15.09
C VAL A 380 0.69 -12.85 16.21
N LYS A 381 0.18 -11.61 16.29
CA LYS A 381 0.55 -10.66 17.35
C LYS A 381 0.08 -11.14 18.71
N ILE A 382 -1.16 -11.63 18.81
CA ILE A 382 -1.70 -12.20 20.04
C ILE A 382 -0.83 -13.37 20.52
N GLY A 383 -0.50 -14.30 19.61
CA GLY A 383 0.33 -15.45 19.93
C GLY A 383 1.74 -15.07 20.40
N PHE A 384 2.40 -14.11 19.78
CA PHE A 384 3.71 -13.60 20.22
C PHE A 384 3.63 -12.88 21.57
N THR A 385 2.58 -12.11 21.80
CA THR A 385 2.34 -11.47 23.11
C THR A 385 2.20 -12.52 24.22
N LEU A 386 1.46 -13.61 23.93
CA LEU A 386 1.35 -14.74 24.85
C LEU A 386 2.69 -15.45 25.10
N LEU A 387 3.52 -15.60 24.06
CA LEU A 387 4.87 -16.18 24.21
C LEU A 387 5.76 -15.29 25.09
N ASP A 388 5.69 -13.98 24.90
CA ASP A 388 6.46 -13.02 25.70
C ASP A 388 6.00 -13.04 27.17
N GLU A 389 4.70 -12.87 27.41
CA GLU A 389 4.13 -12.80 28.76
C GLU A 389 4.24 -14.10 29.54
N LYS A 390 4.09 -15.26 28.88
CA LYS A 390 3.98 -16.56 29.55
C LYS A 390 5.27 -17.39 29.58
N PHE A 391 6.18 -17.11 28.64
CA PHE A 391 7.43 -17.89 28.47
C PHE A 391 8.69 -17.03 28.47
N GLY A 392 8.54 -15.68 28.51
CA GLY A 392 9.66 -14.77 28.48
C GLY A 392 10.41 -14.75 27.13
N PHE A 393 9.78 -15.23 26.05
CA PHE A 393 10.28 -15.06 24.70
C PHE A 393 10.01 -13.62 24.29
N GLY A 394 10.97 -12.73 24.56
CA GLY A 394 10.85 -11.33 24.17
C GLY A 394 10.55 -11.16 22.68
N SER A 395 9.79 -10.14 22.34
CA SER A 395 9.50 -9.73 20.96
C SER A 395 10.77 -9.31 20.19
N ASN A 396 11.90 -9.26 20.85
CA ASN A 396 13.20 -8.96 20.27
C ASN A 396 13.79 -10.24 19.67
N GLU A 397 14.32 -10.11 18.47
CA GLU A 397 15.06 -11.17 17.79
C GLU A 397 16.14 -11.72 18.71
N THR A 398 16.12 -13.03 18.93
CA THR A 398 17.19 -13.70 19.68
C THR A 398 18.50 -13.54 18.90
N ALA A 399 19.49 -12.92 19.51
CA ALA A 399 20.81 -12.83 18.92
C ALA A 399 21.45 -14.22 18.93
N ASN A 400 21.55 -14.86 17.77
CA ASN A 400 22.28 -16.12 17.62
C ASN A 400 23.76 -15.84 17.44
N ILE A 401 24.59 -16.29 18.35
CA ILE A 401 26.04 -16.19 18.25
C ILE A 401 26.58 -17.49 17.66
N ALA A 402 27.03 -17.45 16.39
CA ALA A 402 27.70 -18.57 15.76
C ALA A 402 29.19 -18.53 16.13
N ILE A 403 29.72 -19.62 16.69
CA ILE A 403 31.15 -19.77 17.05
C ILE A 403 31.76 -20.80 16.09
N ASP A 404 32.59 -20.31 15.15
CA ASP A 404 33.38 -21.17 14.25
C ASP A 404 34.74 -21.46 14.87
N ALA A 405 34.77 -22.44 15.74
CA ALA A 405 36.00 -22.85 16.44
C ALA A 405 35.87 -24.30 16.97
N ASP A 406 36.99 -24.89 17.39
CA ASP A 406 36.97 -26.16 18.11
C ASP A 406 36.37 -25.97 19.52
N ILE A 407 35.07 -26.16 19.65
CA ILE A 407 34.29 -26.01 20.88
C ILE A 407 34.71 -26.97 22.01
N GLN A 408 35.53 -27.99 21.71
CA GLN A 408 36.08 -28.91 22.71
C GLN A 408 37.35 -28.36 23.38
N SER A 409 37.98 -27.35 22.81
CA SER A 409 39.19 -26.74 23.39
C SER A 409 38.85 -25.97 24.66
N GLU A 410 39.68 -26.10 25.69
CA GLU A 410 39.49 -25.39 26.98
C GLU A 410 39.50 -23.87 26.81
N SER A 411 40.27 -23.35 25.86
CA SER A 411 40.33 -21.92 25.59
C SER A 411 39.02 -21.36 25.09
N ILE A 412 38.31 -22.10 24.22
CA ILE A 412 37.03 -21.69 23.70
C ILE A 412 35.90 -21.84 24.74
N LYS A 413 35.92 -22.92 25.54
CA LYS A 413 34.98 -23.06 26.66
C LYS A 413 35.10 -21.91 27.66
N ASN A 414 36.32 -21.54 28.03
CA ASN A 414 36.54 -20.39 28.91
C ASN A 414 36.09 -19.06 28.30
N ALA A 415 36.25 -18.88 26.97
CA ALA A 415 35.74 -17.69 26.28
C ALA A 415 34.23 -17.63 26.26
N ILE A 416 33.54 -18.77 26.05
CA ILE A 416 32.08 -18.87 26.11
C ILE A 416 31.57 -18.54 27.52
N ASP A 417 32.17 -19.12 28.56
CA ASP A 417 31.83 -18.84 29.96
C ASP A 417 32.05 -17.35 30.35
N GLN A 418 33.07 -16.71 29.77
CA GLN A 418 33.28 -15.27 29.97
C GLN A 418 32.24 -14.44 29.24
N LEU A 419 31.82 -14.84 28.02
CA LEU A 419 30.79 -14.17 27.24
C LEU A 419 29.44 -14.27 27.96
N GLU A 420 29.07 -15.47 28.42
CA GLU A 420 27.82 -15.69 29.21
C GLU A 420 27.81 -14.82 30.47
N LYS A 421 28.91 -14.74 31.19
CA LYS A 421 29.02 -13.87 32.37
C LYS A 421 28.91 -12.39 32.04
N SER A 422 29.47 -11.95 30.90
CA SER A 422 29.40 -10.55 30.49
C SER A 422 28.01 -10.15 30.00
N LEU A 423 27.28 -11.07 29.36
CA LEU A 423 25.88 -10.85 28.90
C LEU A 423 24.87 -10.94 30.04
N GLY A 424 25.14 -11.72 31.10
CA GLY A 424 24.27 -11.85 32.27
C GLY A 424 24.48 -10.77 33.35
N THR A 425 25.34 -9.78 33.13
CA THR A 425 25.60 -8.67 34.08
C THR A 425 25.04 -7.33 33.67
N ASP A 426 24.42 -7.22 32.47
CA ASP A 426 23.70 -6.03 32.02
C ASP A 426 22.18 -6.24 32.22
N GLU A 427 21.73 -6.23 33.49
CA GLU A 427 20.35 -5.95 33.88
C GLU A 427 20.14 -4.47 34.12
#